data_75ad90f5cc10d5bcf7a9bf7ec62b5faa
#
_entry.id   75ad90f5cc10d5bcf7a9bf7ec62b5faa
#
_cell.length_a   1.000
_cell.length_b   1.000
_cell.length_c   1.000
_cell.angle_alpha   90.00
_cell.angle_beta   90.00
_cell.angle_gamma   90.00
#
_symmetry.space_group_name_H-M   'P 1'
#
loop_
_entity.id
_entity.type
_entity.pdbx_description
1 polymer ?
#
loop_
_entity_poly.entity_id
_entity_poly.type
_entity_poly.pdbx_seq_one_letter_code
_entity_poly.pdbx_strand_id
1 'polypeptide(L)'
;MAEHIIELQNVTKYYDDTLVIDNVSFYVNRGEFITFLGPSGCGKTTTLRMIAGFDLPTSGKILLNGKDISDLPPNRRPVNTVFQRYALFPHLNVFENIAFGLKCKRVLNTYCNDEGKQYTKKEKLSKKEIREKVEKALELVDLEGFEKRSISTLSGGQQQ
;
A
#
# COMPACT_ATOMS: atom_id res chain seq x y z
N MET A 1 -7.69 23.01 12.07
CA MET A 1 -6.31 22.50 12.20
C MET A 1 -6.05 21.63 10.99
N ALA A 2 -4.98 21.85 10.24
CA ALA A 2 -4.62 20.94 9.15
C ALA A 2 -4.33 19.57 9.77
N GLU A 3 -5.02 18.54 9.28
CA GLU A 3 -4.86 17.17 9.78
C GLU A 3 -3.69 16.53 9.02
N HIS A 4 -2.51 16.50 9.63
CA HIS A 4 -1.35 15.85 9.07
C HIS A 4 -1.61 14.35 8.97
N ILE A 5 -1.57 13.79 7.74
CA ILE A 5 -1.73 12.36 7.53
C ILE A 5 -0.40 11.63 7.77
N ILE A 6 0.71 12.21 7.33
CA ILE A 6 2.07 11.72 7.57
C ILE A 6 2.90 12.85 8.18
N GLU A 7 3.72 12.53 9.16
CA GLU A 7 4.67 13.46 9.77
C GLU A 7 5.98 12.73 10.07
N LEU A 8 7.09 13.30 9.63
CA LEU A 8 8.43 12.88 10.00
C LEU A 8 8.99 13.88 11.01
N GLN A 9 9.52 13.40 12.12
CA GLN A 9 10.08 14.21 13.20
C GLN A 9 11.53 13.82 13.43
N ASN A 10 12.46 14.71 13.02
CA ASN A 10 13.92 14.58 13.21
C ASN A 10 14.46 13.21 12.75
N VAL A 11 13.97 12.73 11.60
CA VAL A 11 14.29 11.41 11.08
C VAL A 11 15.69 11.39 10.52
N THR A 12 16.51 10.46 11.02
CA THR A 12 17.86 10.20 10.55
C THR A 12 17.98 8.73 10.14
N LYS A 13 18.72 8.47 9.06
CA LYS A 13 18.99 7.12 8.58
C LYS A 13 20.45 6.93 8.22
N TYR A 14 21.06 5.96 8.86
CA TYR A 14 22.36 5.40 8.49
C TYR A 14 22.16 4.01 7.86
N TYR A 15 23.00 3.68 6.90
CA TYR A 15 23.29 2.30 6.48
C TYR A 15 24.75 2.05 6.82
N ASP A 16 25.00 1.14 7.75
CA ASP A 16 26.30 0.98 8.40
C ASP A 16 26.80 2.35 8.90
N ASP A 17 27.95 2.83 8.42
CA ASP A 17 28.53 4.13 8.78
C ASP A 17 28.14 5.26 7.81
N THR A 18 27.32 5.00 6.81
CA THR A 18 26.95 5.98 5.78
C THR A 18 25.66 6.69 6.15
N LEU A 19 25.73 8.01 6.38
CA LEU A 19 24.58 8.87 6.59
C LEU A 19 23.85 9.11 5.26
N VAL A 20 22.57 8.74 5.19
CA VAL A 20 21.72 8.87 3.99
C VAL A 20 20.60 9.89 4.18
N ILE A 21 20.06 9.97 5.38
CA ILE A 21 19.05 10.97 5.77
C ILE A 21 19.53 11.63 7.05
N ASP A 22 19.60 12.94 7.05
CA ASP A 22 20.09 13.73 8.19
C ASP A 22 18.98 14.63 8.74
N ASN A 23 18.47 14.28 9.90
CA ASN A 23 17.55 15.08 10.71
C ASN A 23 16.38 15.73 9.94
N VAL A 24 15.72 14.95 9.09
CA VAL A 24 14.64 15.43 8.23
C VAL A 24 13.31 15.48 8.98
N SER A 25 12.66 16.64 8.89
CA SER A 25 11.32 16.86 9.43
C SER A 25 10.41 17.49 8.36
N PHE A 26 9.27 16.88 8.11
CA PHE A 26 8.21 17.44 7.27
C PHE A 26 6.88 16.76 7.57
N TYR A 27 5.81 17.33 7.05
CA TYR A 27 4.48 16.73 7.14
C TYR A 27 3.74 16.77 5.80
N VAL A 28 2.73 15.92 5.68
CA VAL A 28 1.82 15.82 4.55
C VAL A 28 0.40 15.95 5.07
N ASN A 29 -0.39 16.83 4.49
CA ASN A 29 -1.79 16.99 4.84
C ASN A 29 -2.67 15.99 4.08
N ARG A 30 -3.86 15.73 4.60
CA ARG A 30 -4.84 14.88 3.93
C ARG A 30 -5.23 15.46 2.56
N GLY A 31 -5.19 14.61 1.53
CA GLY A 31 -5.52 15.01 0.15
C GLY A 31 -4.42 15.78 -0.58
N GLU A 32 -3.25 15.96 0.03
CA GLU A 32 -2.12 16.64 -0.57
C GLU A 32 -1.33 15.70 -1.48
N PHE A 33 -0.84 16.23 -2.59
CA PHE A 33 0.10 15.55 -3.50
C PHE A 33 1.50 16.12 -3.28
N ILE A 34 2.45 15.25 -2.94
CA ILE A 34 3.84 15.63 -2.68
C ILE A 34 4.79 14.97 -3.66
N THR A 35 5.77 15.73 -4.14
CA THR A 35 6.85 15.23 -4.99
C THR A 35 8.20 15.45 -4.32
N PHE A 36 8.99 14.39 -4.19
CA PHE A 36 10.38 14.49 -3.79
C PHE A 36 11.28 14.73 -5.01
N LEU A 37 11.94 15.89 -5.07
CA LEU A 37 12.90 16.25 -6.11
C LEU A 37 14.32 16.24 -5.54
N GLY A 38 15.27 15.92 -6.40
CA GLY A 38 16.71 15.93 -6.03
C GLY A 38 17.51 14.92 -6.83
N PRO A 39 18.86 15.01 -6.77
CA PRO A 39 19.77 14.12 -7.50
C PRO A 39 19.64 12.66 -7.05
N SER A 40 20.25 11.75 -7.81
CA SER A 40 20.37 10.35 -7.40
C SER A 40 21.15 10.25 -6.09
N GLY A 41 20.70 9.39 -5.19
CA GLY A 41 21.36 9.17 -3.89
C GLY A 41 21.00 10.16 -2.77
N CYS A 42 20.18 11.20 -3.01
CA CYS A 42 19.80 12.16 -1.94
C CYS A 42 18.71 11.65 -0.97
N GLY A 43 18.47 10.35 -0.89
CA GLY A 43 17.60 9.76 0.14
C GLY A 43 16.11 9.67 -0.18
N LYS A 44 15.62 10.09 -1.38
CA LYS A 44 14.18 10.05 -1.75
C LYS A 44 13.56 8.67 -1.56
N THR A 45 14.16 7.66 -2.18
CA THR A 45 13.70 6.27 -2.11
C THR A 45 13.79 5.74 -0.68
N THR A 46 14.84 6.07 0.05
CA THR A 46 15.02 5.67 1.45
C THR A 46 13.92 6.26 2.33
N THR A 47 13.57 7.53 2.13
CA THR A 47 12.47 8.19 2.86
C THR A 47 11.14 7.47 2.58
N LEU A 48 10.82 7.20 1.31
CA LEU A 48 9.60 6.45 0.95
C LEU A 48 9.60 5.03 1.53
N ARG A 49 10.74 4.34 1.52
CA ARG A 49 10.89 3.01 2.13
C ARG A 49 10.68 3.02 3.63
N MET A 50 11.17 4.06 4.33
CA MET A 50 10.92 4.24 5.77
C MET A 50 9.45 4.53 6.06
N ILE A 51 8.76 5.35 5.27
CA ILE A 51 7.31 5.59 5.40
C ILE A 51 6.54 4.30 5.18
N ALA A 52 6.92 3.50 4.18
CA ALA A 52 6.29 2.21 3.87
C ALA A 52 6.65 1.08 4.86
N GLY A 53 7.68 1.25 5.69
CA GLY A 53 8.12 0.26 6.69
C GLY A 53 9.05 -0.83 6.16
N PHE A 54 9.63 -0.64 4.97
CA PHE A 54 10.67 -1.54 4.44
C PHE A 54 12.03 -1.26 5.06
N ASP A 55 12.24 -0.04 5.55
CA ASP A 55 13.41 0.36 6.33
C ASP A 55 12.94 1.03 7.62
N LEU A 56 13.73 0.88 8.69
CA LEU A 56 13.48 1.57 9.95
C LEU A 56 14.37 2.83 10.01
N PRO A 57 13.90 3.95 10.58
CA PRO A 57 14.77 5.07 10.88
C PRO A 57 15.82 4.67 11.93
N THR A 58 17.02 5.25 11.87
CA THR A 58 18.05 5.10 12.91
C THR A 58 17.68 5.92 14.14
N SER A 59 17.10 7.11 13.93
CA SER A 59 16.52 7.94 14.98
C SER A 59 15.38 8.80 14.44
N GLY A 60 14.64 9.46 15.32
CA GLY A 60 13.46 10.24 14.99
C GLY A 60 12.19 9.38 14.94
N LYS A 61 11.08 9.96 14.48
CA LYS A 61 9.77 9.30 14.43
C LYS A 61 9.06 9.53 13.12
N ILE A 62 8.26 8.54 12.73
CA ILE A 62 7.33 8.63 11.61
C ILE A 62 5.93 8.42 12.16
N LEU A 63 5.08 9.43 12.02
CA LEU A 63 3.72 9.39 12.49
C LEU A 63 2.76 9.24 11.29
N LEU A 64 1.71 8.44 11.47
CA LEU A 64 0.58 8.34 10.54
C LEU A 64 -0.71 8.60 11.30
N ASN A 65 -1.45 9.65 10.90
CA ASN A 65 -2.62 10.16 11.64
C ASN A 65 -2.30 10.34 13.13
N GLY A 66 -1.15 10.91 13.47
CA GLY A 66 -0.68 11.16 14.83
C GLY A 66 -0.21 9.94 15.62
N LYS A 67 -0.23 8.73 15.02
CA LYS A 67 0.26 7.50 15.64
C LYS A 67 1.66 7.17 15.15
N ASP A 68 2.56 6.88 16.07
CA ASP A 68 3.91 6.43 15.74
C ASP A 68 3.87 5.06 15.05
N ILE A 69 4.46 5.01 13.85
CA ILE A 69 4.55 3.81 13.02
C ILE A 69 6.00 3.41 12.76
N SER A 70 6.97 4.06 13.40
CA SER A 70 8.42 3.91 13.11
C SER A 70 8.84 2.44 13.12
N ASP A 71 8.40 1.65 14.10
CA ASP A 71 8.77 0.25 14.29
C ASP A 71 7.78 -0.75 13.67
N LEU A 72 6.69 -0.27 13.03
CA LEU A 72 5.70 -1.17 12.45
C LEU A 72 6.20 -1.75 11.13
N PRO A 73 6.07 -3.07 10.92
CA PRO A 73 6.39 -3.71 9.65
C PRO A 73 5.40 -3.29 8.54
N PRO A 74 5.76 -3.41 7.25
CA PRO A 74 4.95 -2.93 6.12
C PRO A 74 3.49 -3.44 6.14
N ASN A 75 3.29 -4.71 6.50
CA ASN A 75 1.97 -5.34 6.51
C ASN A 75 1.04 -4.83 7.63
N ARG A 76 1.55 -4.04 8.57
CA ARG A 76 0.76 -3.41 9.64
C ARG A 76 0.55 -1.91 9.44
N ARG A 77 1.16 -1.33 8.40
CA ARG A 77 0.98 0.08 8.06
C ARG A 77 -0.17 0.25 7.07
N PRO A 78 -1.12 1.15 7.30
CA PRO A 78 -2.21 1.44 6.36
C PRO A 78 -1.73 2.39 5.23
N VAL A 79 -0.64 2.02 4.57
CA VAL A 79 -0.05 2.69 3.41
C VAL A 79 0.13 1.70 2.27
N ASN A 80 0.02 2.17 1.03
CA ASN A 80 0.29 1.38 -0.16
C ASN A 80 1.47 1.96 -0.92
N THR A 81 2.33 1.11 -1.43
CA THR A 81 3.48 1.49 -2.26
C THR A 81 3.30 0.90 -3.66
N VAL A 82 3.39 1.78 -4.67
CA VAL A 82 3.51 1.34 -6.06
C VAL A 82 4.99 1.25 -6.40
N PHE A 83 5.45 0.04 -6.71
CA PHE A 83 6.86 -0.18 -7.03
C PHE A 83 7.16 0.20 -8.49
N GLN A 84 8.36 0.70 -8.74
CA GLN A 84 8.84 1.04 -10.07
C GLN A 84 8.94 -0.20 -10.98
N ARG A 85 9.27 -1.38 -10.42
CA ARG A 85 9.10 -2.69 -11.06
C ARG A 85 7.86 -3.33 -10.47
N TYR A 86 6.90 -3.64 -11.33
CA TYR A 86 5.60 -4.16 -10.92
C TYR A 86 5.74 -5.41 -10.05
N ALA A 87 5.13 -5.40 -8.87
CA ALA A 87 5.16 -6.52 -7.93
C ALA A 87 4.13 -7.60 -8.32
N LEU A 88 4.15 -8.01 -9.60
CA LEU A 88 3.26 -9.04 -10.13
C LEU A 88 3.84 -10.43 -9.85
N PHE A 89 2.96 -11.38 -9.59
CA PHE A 89 3.30 -12.79 -9.46
C PHE A 89 3.37 -13.41 -10.87
N PRO A 90 4.55 -13.74 -11.40
CA PRO A 90 4.72 -14.16 -12.79
C PRO A 90 4.06 -15.51 -13.10
N HIS A 91 3.82 -16.34 -12.12
CA HIS A 91 3.16 -17.65 -12.23
C HIS A 91 1.63 -17.57 -12.16
N LEU A 92 1.07 -16.40 -11.89
CA LEU A 92 -0.37 -16.15 -11.87
C LEU A 92 -0.80 -15.39 -13.12
N ASN A 93 -2.04 -15.63 -13.59
CA ASN A 93 -2.64 -14.84 -14.66
C ASN A 93 -3.12 -13.47 -14.14
N VAL A 94 -3.68 -12.63 -15.04
CA VAL A 94 -4.17 -11.28 -14.69
C VAL A 94 -5.24 -11.34 -13.59
N PHE A 95 -6.26 -12.20 -13.75
CA PHE A 95 -7.32 -12.36 -12.76
C PHE A 95 -6.76 -12.75 -11.39
N GLU A 96 -5.86 -13.70 -11.36
CA GLU A 96 -5.29 -14.22 -10.11
C GLU A 96 -4.41 -13.19 -9.39
N ASN A 97 -3.67 -12.36 -10.13
CA ASN A 97 -2.89 -11.25 -9.58
C ASN A 97 -3.80 -10.23 -8.88
N ILE A 98 -4.87 -9.76 -9.55
CA ILE A 98 -5.83 -8.82 -8.99
C ILE A 98 -6.58 -9.44 -7.81
N ALA A 99 -7.01 -10.70 -7.94
CA ALA A 99 -7.73 -11.42 -6.91
C ALA A 99 -6.89 -11.76 -5.68
N PHE A 100 -5.56 -11.74 -5.77
CA PHE A 100 -4.67 -12.18 -4.69
C PHE A 100 -4.94 -11.44 -3.39
N GLY A 101 -4.93 -10.11 -3.42
CA GLY A 101 -5.23 -9.29 -2.25
C GLY A 101 -6.66 -9.46 -1.74
N LEU A 102 -7.63 -9.64 -2.66
CA LEU A 102 -9.04 -9.85 -2.30
C LEU A 102 -9.26 -11.17 -1.57
N LYS A 103 -8.54 -12.24 -1.95
CA LYS A 103 -8.60 -13.55 -1.27
C LYS A 103 -8.09 -13.50 0.17
N CYS A 104 -7.15 -12.59 0.46
CA CYS A 104 -6.60 -12.38 1.81
C CYS A 104 -7.47 -11.45 2.66
N LYS A 105 -8.27 -10.60 2.03
CA LYS A 105 -9.09 -9.60 2.71
C LYS A 105 -10.24 -10.26 3.46
N ARG A 106 -10.49 -9.79 4.69
CA ARG A 106 -11.68 -10.13 5.47
C ARG A 106 -12.55 -8.88 5.59
N VAL A 107 -13.83 -9.02 5.30
CA VAL A 107 -14.83 -7.96 5.45
C VAL A 107 -15.67 -8.21 6.69
N LEU A 108 -16.15 -7.13 7.30
CA LEU A 108 -17.09 -7.20 8.42
C LEU A 108 -18.50 -7.19 7.81
N ASN A 109 -19.20 -8.31 7.92
CA ASN A 109 -20.60 -8.40 7.55
C ASN A 109 -21.46 -8.30 8.83
N THR A 110 -22.55 -7.53 8.73
CA THR A 110 -23.51 -7.38 9.82
C THR A 110 -24.68 -8.31 9.56
N TYR A 111 -25.02 -9.11 10.54
CA TYR A 111 -26.14 -10.06 10.52
C TYR A 111 -27.11 -9.72 11.65
N CYS A 112 -28.40 -10.07 11.48
CA CYS A 112 -29.36 -10.04 12.54
C CYS A 112 -29.67 -11.49 12.94
N ASN A 113 -29.73 -11.77 14.25
CA ASN A 113 -30.22 -13.06 14.74
C ASN A 113 -31.78 -13.07 14.77
N ASP A 114 -32.37 -14.22 15.06
CA ASP A 114 -33.82 -14.41 15.13
C ASP A 114 -34.52 -13.54 16.19
N GLU A 115 -33.74 -13.02 17.14
CA GLU A 115 -34.19 -12.08 18.20
C GLU A 115 -34.05 -10.60 17.79
N GLY A 116 -33.64 -10.31 16.52
CA GLY A 116 -33.45 -8.95 16.00
C GLY A 116 -32.16 -8.28 16.46
N LYS A 117 -31.26 -8.99 17.15
CA LYS A 117 -29.98 -8.43 17.63
C LYS A 117 -28.93 -8.48 16.51
N GLN A 118 -28.31 -7.33 16.24
CA GLN A 118 -27.25 -7.24 15.24
C GLN A 118 -25.92 -7.74 15.81
N TYR A 119 -25.18 -8.51 15.00
CA TYR A 119 -23.80 -8.92 15.28
C TYR A 119 -22.95 -8.82 14.02
N THR A 120 -21.65 -8.61 14.18
CA THR A 120 -20.71 -8.52 13.06
C THR A 120 -19.78 -9.73 13.03
N LYS A 121 -19.55 -10.27 11.83
CA LYS A 121 -18.65 -11.39 11.61
C LYS A 121 -17.62 -11.05 10.54
N LYS A 122 -16.35 -11.37 10.80
CA LYS A 122 -15.27 -11.26 9.82
C LYS A 122 -15.28 -12.46 8.89
N GLU A 123 -15.57 -12.23 7.63
CA GLU A 123 -15.65 -13.29 6.61
C GLU A 123 -14.76 -12.97 5.41
N LYS A 124 -14.37 -14.02 4.69
CA LYS A 124 -13.70 -13.85 3.40
C LYS A 124 -14.73 -13.47 2.34
N LEU A 125 -14.30 -12.73 1.32
CA LEU A 125 -15.12 -12.49 0.14
C LEU A 125 -15.47 -13.82 -0.56
N SER A 126 -16.68 -13.94 -1.01
CA SER A 126 -17.13 -15.07 -1.84
C SER A 126 -16.45 -15.04 -3.22
N LYS A 127 -16.42 -16.18 -3.91
CA LYS A 127 -15.89 -16.28 -5.27
C LYS A 127 -16.58 -15.31 -6.24
N LYS A 128 -17.89 -15.11 -6.06
CA LYS A 128 -18.70 -14.20 -6.89
C LYS A 128 -18.29 -12.75 -6.67
N GLU A 129 -18.19 -12.31 -5.43
CA GLU A 129 -17.77 -10.95 -5.08
C GLU A 129 -16.33 -10.65 -5.55
N ILE A 130 -15.41 -11.63 -5.46
CA ILE A 130 -14.05 -11.48 -5.98
C ILE A 130 -14.09 -11.27 -7.49
N ARG A 131 -14.88 -12.08 -8.23
CA ARG A 131 -15.02 -11.96 -9.68
C ARG A 131 -15.54 -10.59 -10.08
N GLU A 132 -16.65 -10.14 -9.50
CA GLU A 132 -17.25 -8.84 -9.77
C GLU A 132 -16.27 -7.67 -9.52
N LYS A 133 -15.48 -7.77 -8.45
CA LYS A 133 -14.45 -6.76 -8.13
C LYS A 133 -13.29 -6.76 -9.12
N VAL A 134 -12.88 -7.93 -9.60
CA VAL A 134 -11.81 -8.06 -10.61
C VAL A 134 -12.28 -7.53 -11.96
N GLU A 135 -13.47 -7.93 -12.41
CA GLU A 135 -14.06 -7.46 -13.66
C GLU A 135 -14.20 -5.94 -13.67
N LYS A 136 -14.73 -5.36 -12.59
CA LYS A 136 -14.81 -3.90 -12.44
C LYS A 136 -13.45 -3.21 -12.40
N ALA A 137 -12.43 -3.82 -11.83
CA ALA A 137 -11.08 -3.25 -11.84
C ALA A 137 -10.45 -3.25 -13.25
N LEU A 138 -10.69 -4.30 -14.04
CA LEU A 138 -10.24 -4.39 -15.41
C LEU A 138 -10.96 -3.40 -16.33
N GLU A 139 -12.26 -3.22 -16.15
CA GLU A 139 -13.06 -2.20 -16.84
C GLU A 139 -12.49 -0.79 -16.62
N LEU A 140 -12.10 -0.45 -15.38
CA LEU A 140 -11.56 0.87 -15.03
C LEU A 140 -10.23 1.21 -15.74
N VAL A 141 -9.52 0.21 -16.26
CA VAL A 141 -8.22 0.37 -16.92
C VAL A 141 -8.22 -0.12 -18.38
N ASP A 142 -9.41 -0.31 -18.97
CA ASP A 142 -9.62 -0.76 -20.36
C ASP A 142 -8.92 -2.10 -20.68
N LEU A 143 -8.97 -3.05 -19.75
CA LEU A 143 -8.38 -4.39 -19.89
C LEU A 143 -9.39 -5.53 -19.78
N GLU A 144 -10.67 -5.31 -20.16
CA GLU A 144 -11.68 -6.35 -20.20
C GLU A 144 -11.27 -7.47 -21.17
N GLY A 145 -11.53 -8.71 -20.77
CA GLY A 145 -11.17 -9.90 -21.56
C GLY A 145 -9.71 -10.34 -21.39
N PHE A 146 -8.93 -9.66 -20.51
CA PHE A 146 -7.53 -10.03 -20.24
C PHE A 146 -7.38 -10.99 -19.06
N GLU A 147 -8.46 -11.39 -18.38
CA GLU A 147 -8.47 -12.13 -17.12
C GLU A 147 -7.57 -13.37 -17.14
N LYS A 148 -7.62 -14.11 -18.26
CA LYS A 148 -6.88 -15.38 -18.42
C LYS A 148 -5.48 -15.22 -19.01
N ARG A 149 -5.09 -14.00 -19.40
CA ARG A 149 -3.76 -13.78 -20.02
C ARG A 149 -2.64 -13.95 -19.01
N SER A 150 -1.51 -14.46 -19.49
CA SER A 150 -0.27 -14.44 -18.74
C SER A 150 0.26 -13.02 -18.60
N ILE A 151 0.81 -12.68 -17.45
CA ILE A 151 1.45 -11.38 -17.19
C ILE A 151 2.57 -11.09 -18.22
N SER A 152 3.30 -12.11 -18.66
CA SER A 152 4.39 -11.96 -19.63
C SER A 152 3.94 -11.49 -21.02
N THR A 153 2.64 -11.58 -21.33
CA THR A 153 2.07 -11.14 -22.62
C THR A 153 1.59 -9.68 -22.59
N LEU A 154 1.65 -9.03 -21.45
CA LEU A 154 1.23 -7.64 -21.25
C LEU A 154 2.38 -6.68 -21.53
N SER A 155 2.06 -5.51 -22.10
CA SER A 155 3.00 -4.40 -22.18
C SER A 155 3.34 -3.85 -20.79
N GLY A 156 4.45 -3.10 -20.66
CA GLY A 156 4.84 -2.48 -19.39
C GLY A 156 3.73 -1.61 -18.77
N GLY A 157 3.04 -0.79 -19.56
CA GLY A 157 1.92 0.02 -19.10
C GLY A 157 0.71 -0.81 -18.66
N GLN A 158 0.44 -1.94 -19.32
CA GLN A 158 -0.64 -2.86 -18.92
C GLN A 158 -0.30 -3.65 -17.65
N GLN A 159 0.97 -3.82 -17.34
CA GLN A 159 1.41 -4.47 -16.11
C GLN A 159 1.35 -3.52 -14.90
N GLN A 160 1.43 -2.22 -15.11
CA GLN A 160 1.31 -1.18 -14.10
C GLN A 160 -0.15 -0.98 -13.66
#